data_bde53cde06aaf038aba86cd77f434894
#
_entry.id   bde53cde06aaf038aba86cd77f434894
#
_cell.length_a   1.000
_cell.length_b   1.000
_cell.length_c   1.000
_cell.angle_alpha   90.00
_cell.angle_beta   90.00
_cell.angle_gamma   90.00
#
_symmetry.space_group_name_H-M   'P 1'
#
loop_
_entity.id
_entity.type
_entity.pdbx_description
1 polymer ?
#
loop_
_entity_poly.entity_id
_entity_poly.type
_entity_poly.pdbx_seq_one_letter_code
_entity_poly.pdbx_strand_id
1 'polypeptide(L)'
;MGINYESYHKASENKEVHQAIERTRKLFGEHKLILSVDRLDYSKGILHRLRGFATFLEHHAEYHGKVTLAMVIVPSRDHVGSYAELKTKIDEEIGSINGRYSTMNWTPVCYFYHGFSLEELTAMYYVADIALVTPLRDGMNLVAKEYVATKCDNPGVLILSEMAGAAVELTDAIQINPNDTEQIENAICQALEMPEEEQKQRLQRMQSILSVQTVNKWAADFVNELNATCMKNDMLRKKRIVAATIAQIKLKYNQAKQRLILLDYDGT
;
A
#
# COMPACT_ATOMS: atom_id res chain seq x y z
N MET A 1 -8.48 -6.00 2.45
CA MET A 1 -8.65 -6.01 0.96
C MET A 1 -7.50 -6.81 0.36
N GLY A 2 -7.80 -7.75 -0.54
CA GLY A 2 -6.80 -8.58 -1.22
C GLY A 2 -6.48 -8.09 -2.63
N ILE A 3 -5.42 -8.65 -3.22
CA ILE A 3 -5.07 -8.51 -4.64
C ILE A 3 -5.44 -9.77 -5.41
N ASN A 4 -5.39 -9.72 -6.74
CA ASN A 4 -5.39 -10.93 -7.57
C ASN A 4 -3.97 -11.53 -7.55
N TYR A 5 -3.67 -12.30 -6.51
CA TYR A 5 -2.34 -12.85 -6.26
C TYR A 5 -1.78 -13.62 -7.47
N GLU A 6 -2.58 -14.52 -8.05
CA GLU A 6 -2.17 -15.36 -9.18
C GLU A 6 -1.73 -14.55 -10.40
N SER A 7 -2.39 -13.42 -10.68
CA SER A 7 -2.04 -12.56 -11.82
C SER A 7 -0.65 -11.94 -11.67
N TYR A 8 -0.24 -11.58 -10.47
CA TYR A 8 1.08 -11.04 -10.20
C TYR A 8 2.12 -12.15 -10.06
N HIS A 9 1.77 -13.24 -9.38
CA HIS A 9 2.70 -14.34 -9.11
C HIS A 9 3.15 -15.05 -10.41
N LYS A 10 2.25 -15.19 -11.39
CA LYS A 10 2.56 -15.79 -12.70
C LYS A 10 2.86 -14.74 -13.78
N ALA A 11 3.02 -13.50 -13.42
CA ALA A 11 3.17 -12.42 -14.39
C ALA A 11 4.39 -12.58 -15.31
N SER A 12 5.50 -13.11 -14.79
CA SER A 12 6.72 -13.36 -15.58
C SER A 12 6.53 -14.38 -16.70
N GLU A 13 5.49 -15.24 -16.62
CA GLU A 13 5.13 -16.20 -17.68
C GLU A 13 4.43 -15.51 -18.87
N ASN A 14 3.90 -14.29 -18.67
CA ASN A 14 3.27 -13.52 -19.74
C ASN A 14 4.34 -12.94 -20.67
N LYS A 15 4.18 -13.15 -21.99
CA LYS A 15 5.14 -12.68 -23.00
C LYS A 15 5.33 -11.17 -23.00
N GLU A 16 4.26 -10.39 -22.79
CA GLU A 16 4.34 -8.92 -22.77
C GLU A 16 5.08 -8.43 -21.53
N VAL A 17 4.82 -9.03 -20.38
CA VAL A 17 5.53 -8.75 -19.12
C VAL A 17 7.00 -9.14 -19.26
N HIS A 18 7.31 -10.30 -19.84
CA HIS A 18 8.69 -10.73 -20.05
C HIS A 18 9.47 -9.75 -20.94
N GLN A 19 8.88 -9.27 -22.03
CA GLN A 19 9.49 -8.24 -22.87
C GLN A 19 9.68 -6.91 -22.13
N ALA A 20 8.74 -6.54 -21.26
CA ALA A 20 8.86 -5.36 -20.43
C ALA A 20 9.99 -5.51 -19.38
N ILE A 21 10.14 -6.69 -18.76
CA ILE A 21 11.25 -7.02 -17.84
C ILE A 21 12.61 -6.81 -18.54
N GLU A 22 12.78 -7.33 -19.75
CA GLU A 22 14.03 -7.16 -20.49
C GLU A 22 14.33 -5.69 -20.82
N ARG A 23 13.29 -4.91 -21.17
CA ARG A 23 13.45 -3.46 -21.41
C ARG A 23 13.82 -2.72 -20.11
N THR A 24 13.16 -3.04 -19.01
CA THR A 24 13.41 -2.43 -17.69
C THR A 24 14.82 -2.73 -17.20
N ARG A 25 15.29 -3.98 -17.35
CA ARG A 25 16.66 -4.35 -17.02
C ARG A 25 17.72 -3.58 -17.82
N LYS A 26 17.44 -3.38 -19.14
CA LYS A 26 18.33 -2.58 -19.99
C LYS A 26 18.35 -1.11 -19.60
N LEU A 27 17.22 -0.56 -19.13
CA LEU A 27 17.10 0.84 -18.74
C LEU A 27 17.92 1.15 -17.48
N PHE A 28 17.85 0.29 -16.47
CA PHE A 28 18.51 0.52 -15.18
C PHE A 28 19.91 -0.14 -15.08
N GLY A 29 20.26 -1.00 -16.03
CA GLY A 29 21.58 -1.65 -16.07
C GLY A 29 21.83 -2.56 -14.87
N GLU A 30 23.06 -2.48 -14.32
CA GLU A 30 23.50 -3.27 -13.17
C GLU A 30 23.28 -2.57 -11.81
N HIS A 31 22.67 -1.39 -11.82
CA HIS A 31 22.39 -0.66 -10.58
C HIS A 31 21.33 -1.37 -9.75
N LYS A 32 21.47 -1.32 -8.44
CA LYS A 32 20.42 -1.72 -7.52
C LYS A 32 19.23 -0.76 -7.67
N LEU A 33 18.06 -1.30 -7.93
CA LEU A 33 16.85 -0.54 -8.20
C LEU A 33 15.96 -0.47 -6.96
N ILE A 34 15.79 0.72 -6.42
CA ILE A 34 14.75 1.03 -5.43
C ILE A 34 13.54 1.56 -6.19
N LEU A 35 12.39 0.96 -6.01
CA LEU A 35 11.15 1.36 -6.68
C LEU A 35 10.16 1.97 -5.71
N SER A 36 9.55 3.05 -6.12
CA SER A 36 8.49 3.76 -5.43
C SER A 36 7.35 4.06 -6.39
N VAL A 37 6.14 3.63 -6.07
CA VAL A 37 4.96 3.82 -6.93
C VAL A 37 3.83 4.39 -6.10
N ASP A 38 3.37 5.59 -6.45
CA ASP A 38 2.27 6.27 -5.76
C ASP A 38 1.45 7.13 -6.70
N ARG A 39 0.26 7.50 -6.27
CA ARG A 39 -0.44 8.66 -6.83
C ARG A 39 0.11 9.92 -6.18
N LEU A 40 0.04 11.06 -6.88
CA LEU A 40 0.34 12.35 -6.26
C LEU A 40 -0.66 12.63 -5.13
N ASP A 41 -0.22 12.47 -3.87
CA ASP A 41 -1.02 12.69 -2.67
C ASP A 41 -0.09 12.92 -1.47
N TYR A 42 -0.45 13.87 -0.57
CA TYR A 42 0.40 14.17 0.59
C TYR A 42 0.45 13.02 1.60
N SER A 43 -0.58 12.19 1.63
CA SER A 43 -0.62 11.02 2.51
C SER A 43 0.43 9.96 2.13
N LYS A 44 1.02 10.05 0.93
CA LYS A 44 1.99 9.07 0.41
C LYS A 44 3.43 9.28 0.88
N GLY A 45 3.71 10.37 1.60
CA GLY A 45 5.03 10.60 2.20
C GLY A 45 6.17 10.81 1.19
N ILE A 46 5.85 11.27 -0.03
CA ILE A 46 6.81 11.37 -1.14
C ILE A 46 8.02 12.23 -0.77
N LEU A 47 7.79 13.41 -0.17
CA LEU A 47 8.88 14.30 0.25
C LEU A 47 9.72 13.70 1.38
N HIS A 48 9.11 12.98 2.33
CA HIS A 48 9.85 12.31 3.41
C HIS A 48 10.76 11.22 2.85
N ARG A 49 10.26 10.45 1.89
CA ARG A 49 11.01 9.44 1.15
C ARG A 49 12.20 10.02 0.40
N LEU A 50 11.99 11.13 -0.32
CA LEU A 50 13.06 11.82 -1.03
C LEU A 50 14.16 12.33 -0.08
N ARG A 51 13.76 12.91 1.05
CA ARG A 51 14.71 13.36 2.08
C ARG A 51 15.48 12.20 2.69
N GLY A 52 14.80 11.11 3.07
CA GLY A 52 15.48 9.91 3.57
C GLY A 52 16.47 9.32 2.54
N PHE A 53 16.11 9.32 1.25
CA PHE A 53 17.03 8.90 0.19
C PHE A 53 18.18 9.89 -0.02
N ALA A 54 17.94 11.19 0.12
CA ALA A 54 18.99 12.21 0.08
C ALA A 54 19.98 12.05 1.23
N THR A 55 19.50 11.82 2.45
CA THR A 55 20.33 11.53 3.63
C THR A 55 21.15 10.24 3.43
N PHE A 56 20.54 9.19 2.88
CA PHE A 56 21.25 7.98 2.49
C PHE A 56 22.40 8.27 1.53
N LEU A 57 22.19 9.04 0.48
CA LEU A 57 23.25 9.41 -0.46
C LEU A 57 24.33 10.29 0.18
N GLU A 58 23.99 11.14 1.14
CA GLU A 58 24.94 12.01 1.83
C GLU A 58 25.89 11.24 2.73
N HIS A 59 25.37 10.23 3.45
CA HIS A 59 26.16 9.46 4.40
C HIS A 59 26.85 8.23 3.78
N HIS A 60 26.38 7.74 2.64
CA HIS A 60 26.81 6.47 2.04
C HIS A 60 27.35 6.67 0.61
N ALA A 61 28.46 7.37 0.49
CA ALA A 61 29.10 7.67 -0.80
C ALA A 61 29.51 6.39 -1.58
N GLU A 62 29.70 5.27 -0.90
CA GLU A 62 30.02 3.96 -1.50
C GLU A 62 28.90 3.40 -2.40
N TYR A 63 27.67 3.91 -2.27
CA TYR A 63 26.53 3.54 -3.12
C TYR A 63 26.30 4.51 -4.30
N HIS A 64 27.10 5.58 -4.41
CA HIS A 64 27.01 6.45 -5.58
C HIS A 64 27.38 5.67 -6.85
N GLY A 65 26.57 5.82 -7.89
CA GLY A 65 26.71 5.06 -9.13
C GLY A 65 26.30 3.58 -9.05
N LYS A 66 25.72 3.13 -7.92
CA LYS A 66 25.32 1.73 -7.73
C LYS A 66 23.85 1.54 -7.40
N VAL A 67 23.18 2.58 -6.92
CA VAL A 67 21.76 2.55 -6.50
C VAL A 67 20.98 3.63 -7.20
N THR A 68 19.83 3.30 -7.75
CA THR A 68 18.92 4.26 -8.38
C THR A 68 17.52 4.14 -7.76
N LEU A 69 16.93 5.26 -7.38
CA LEU A 69 15.53 5.35 -6.96
C LEU A 69 14.66 5.66 -8.18
N ALA A 70 13.87 4.68 -8.65
CA ALA A 70 12.83 4.91 -9.64
C ALA A 70 11.53 5.31 -8.95
N MET A 71 11.06 6.51 -9.25
CA MET A 71 9.81 7.05 -8.69
C MET A 71 8.75 7.18 -9.77
N VAL A 72 7.67 6.43 -9.63
CA VAL A 72 6.47 6.55 -10.46
C VAL A 72 5.41 7.30 -9.65
N ILE A 73 5.08 8.51 -10.08
CA ILE A 73 4.03 9.32 -9.46
C ILE A 73 2.92 9.55 -10.48
N VAL A 74 1.79 8.90 -10.25
CA VAL A 74 0.62 9.06 -11.13
C VAL A 74 -0.09 10.36 -10.80
N PRO A 75 -0.31 11.27 -11.77
CA PRO A 75 -1.05 12.50 -11.57
C PRO A 75 -2.42 12.25 -10.92
N SER A 76 -2.78 13.07 -9.96
CA SER A 76 -4.07 13.01 -9.26
C SER A 76 -4.47 14.41 -8.82
N ARG A 77 -5.70 14.80 -9.12
CA ARG A 77 -6.29 16.09 -8.70
C ARG A 77 -5.47 17.33 -9.06
N ASP A 78 -4.82 17.34 -10.22
CA ASP A 78 -3.90 18.40 -10.68
C ASP A 78 -4.54 19.81 -10.73
N HIS A 79 -5.87 19.89 -10.74
CA HIS A 79 -6.61 21.16 -10.71
C HIS A 79 -6.73 21.79 -9.31
N VAL A 80 -6.27 21.11 -8.26
CA VAL A 80 -6.31 21.61 -6.87
C VAL A 80 -4.96 22.25 -6.54
N GLY A 81 -4.95 23.53 -6.19
CA GLY A 81 -3.73 24.31 -5.98
C GLY A 81 -2.71 23.69 -5.04
N SER A 82 -3.17 23.07 -3.95
CA SER A 82 -2.29 22.37 -2.99
C SER A 82 -1.55 21.16 -3.59
N TYR A 83 -2.13 20.47 -4.58
CA TYR A 83 -1.46 19.37 -5.28
C TYR A 83 -0.41 19.89 -6.28
N ALA A 84 -0.66 21.03 -6.92
CA ALA A 84 0.33 21.71 -7.75
C ALA A 84 1.55 22.16 -6.92
N GLU A 85 1.33 22.71 -5.74
CA GLU A 85 2.41 23.06 -4.80
C GLU A 85 3.22 21.85 -4.36
N LEU A 86 2.54 20.73 -4.05
CA LEU A 86 3.21 19.49 -3.70
C LEU A 86 4.08 18.99 -4.86
N LYS A 87 3.55 19.02 -6.09
CA LYS A 87 4.30 18.64 -7.30
C LYS A 87 5.55 19.49 -7.47
N THR A 88 5.44 20.83 -7.33
CA THR A 88 6.57 21.76 -7.41
C THR A 88 7.66 21.40 -6.38
N LYS A 89 7.29 21.15 -5.12
CA LYS A 89 8.24 20.77 -4.09
C LYS A 89 8.93 19.43 -4.36
N ILE A 90 8.20 18.47 -4.95
CA ILE A 90 8.78 17.19 -5.37
C ILE A 90 9.81 17.41 -6.49
N ASP A 91 9.48 18.22 -7.48
CA ASP A 91 10.39 18.53 -8.60
C ASP A 91 11.65 19.25 -8.13
N GLU A 92 11.51 20.20 -7.21
CA GLU A 92 12.63 20.92 -6.59
C GLU A 92 13.55 19.96 -5.82
N GLU A 93 12.98 19.08 -5.01
CA GLU A 93 13.74 18.10 -4.22
C GLU A 93 14.49 17.11 -5.13
N ILE A 94 13.81 16.57 -6.15
CA ILE A 94 14.43 15.68 -7.15
C ILE A 94 15.53 16.41 -7.92
N GLY A 95 15.26 17.65 -8.34
CA GLY A 95 16.24 18.49 -9.03
C GLY A 95 17.49 18.76 -8.18
N SER A 96 17.30 19.02 -6.89
CA SER A 96 18.38 19.19 -5.92
C SER A 96 19.23 17.94 -5.75
N ILE A 97 18.59 16.78 -5.54
CA ILE A 97 19.29 15.49 -5.39
C ILE A 97 20.07 15.14 -6.66
N ASN A 98 19.41 15.21 -7.81
CA ASN A 98 20.04 14.89 -9.09
C ASN A 98 21.16 15.87 -9.42
N GLY A 99 20.95 17.18 -9.20
CA GLY A 99 22.00 18.20 -9.43
C GLY A 99 23.24 18.02 -8.57
N ARG A 100 23.06 17.48 -7.35
CA ARG A 100 24.18 17.26 -6.40
C ARG A 100 24.98 15.99 -6.68
N TYR A 101 24.30 14.90 -7.09
CA TYR A 101 24.92 13.58 -7.11
C TYR A 101 25.03 12.93 -8.49
N SER A 102 24.32 13.42 -9.54
CA SER A 102 24.39 12.81 -10.87
C SER A 102 25.79 12.85 -11.47
N THR A 103 26.10 11.79 -12.20
CA THR A 103 27.27 11.71 -13.07
C THR A 103 26.84 11.56 -14.53
N MET A 104 27.79 11.53 -15.47
CA MET A 104 27.44 11.36 -16.90
C MET A 104 26.72 10.03 -17.20
N ASN A 105 26.95 9.00 -16.37
CA ASN A 105 26.42 7.65 -16.58
C ASN A 105 25.41 7.20 -15.53
N TRP A 106 25.07 8.06 -14.57
CA TRP A 106 24.18 7.69 -13.47
C TRP A 106 23.37 8.88 -12.97
N THR A 107 22.09 8.65 -12.77
CA THR A 107 21.15 9.58 -12.16
C THR A 107 20.54 8.92 -10.93
N PRO A 108 20.69 9.50 -9.73
CA PRO A 108 20.22 8.88 -8.48
C PRO A 108 18.71 8.71 -8.43
N VAL A 109 17.93 9.67 -8.95
CA VAL A 109 16.46 9.61 -8.96
C VAL A 109 15.94 9.65 -10.39
N CYS A 110 15.42 8.51 -10.89
CA CYS A 110 14.66 8.43 -12.13
C CYS A 110 13.19 8.69 -11.84
N TYR A 111 12.65 9.78 -12.36
CA TYR A 111 11.30 10.25 -12.05
C TYR A 111 10.35 10.19 -13.24
N PHE A 112 9.20 9.55 -13.03
CA PHE A 112 8.15 9.39 -14.01
C PHE A 112 6.85 10.00 -13.47
N TYR A 113 6.38 11.10 -14.09
CA TYR A 113 5.12 11.76 -13.71
C TYR A 113 4.00 11.34 -14.67
N HIS A 114 3.74 10.05 -14.75
CA HIS A 114 2.66 9.44 -15.52
C HIS A 114 2.41 8.01 -15.03
N GLY A 115 1.27 7.44 -15.42
CA GLY A 115 0.99 6.02 -15.19
C GLY A 115 1.67 5.14 -16.24
N PHE A 116 1.96 3.91 -15.85
CA PHE A 116 2.41 2.83 -16.73
C PHE A 116 1.29 1.82 -16.97
N SER A 117 1.40 1.00 -18.02
CA SER A 117 0.53 -0.15 -18.20
C SER A 117 0.75 -1.18 -17.08
N LEU A 118 -0.20 -2.11 -16.91
CA LEU A 118 -0.07 -3.17 -15.89
C LEU A 118 1.19 -4.00 -16.13
N GLU A 119 1.50 -4.30 -17.39
CA GLU A 119 2.66 -5.10 -17.79
C GLU A 119 3.98 -4.40 -17.48
N GLU A 120 4.07 -3.10 -17.79
CA GLU A 120 5.25 -2.27 -17.50
C GLU A 120 5.46 -2.12 -16.00
N LEU A 121 4.39 -1.82 -15.25
CA LEU A 121 4.47 -1.68 -13.79
C LEU A 121 4.84 -3.00 -13.12
N THR A 122 4.28 -4.11 -13.58
CA THR A 122 4.61 -5.45 -13.08
C THR A 122 6.07 -5.80 -13.38
N ALA A 123 6.57 -5.41 -14.55
CA ALA A 123 7.98 -5.57 -14.90
C ALA A 123 8.90 -4.75 -13.97
N MET A 124 8.51 -3.53 -13.61
CA MET A 124 9.25 -2.72 -12.64
C MET A 124 9.25 -3.38 -11.25
N TYR A 125 8.12 -3.93 -10.79
CA TYR A 125 8.07 -4.71 -9.54
C TYR A 125 9.01 -5.93 -9.59
N TYR A 126 9.02 -6.64 -10.70
CA TYR A 126 9.87 -7.83 -10.86
C TYR A 126 11.36 -7.50 -10.81
N VAL A 127 11.78 -6.42 -11.50
CA VAL A 127 13.19 -6.02 -11.62
C VAL A 127 13.70 -5.34 -10.34
N ALA A 128 12.88 -4.55 -9.66
CA ALA A 128 13.31 -3.79 -8.50
C ALA A 128 13.86 -4.67 -7.38
N ASP A 129 15.04 -4.32 -6.86
CA ASP A 129 15.64 -5.00 -5.69
C ASP A 129 14.90 -4.63 -4.40
N ILE A 130 14.45 -3.38 -4.29
CA ILE A 130 13.78 -2.86 -3.11
C ILE A 130 12.50 -2.14 -3.54
N ALA A 131 11.38 -2.42 -2.86
CA ALA A 131 10.20 -1.56 -2.91
C ALA A 131 10.19 -0.65 -1.67
N LEU A 132 10.16 0.67 -1.91
CA LEU A 132 10.15 1.68 -0.86
C LEU A 132 8.76 2.32 -0.77
N VAL A 133 7.93 1.81 0.14
CA VAL A 133 6.52 2.16 0.32
C VAL A 133 6.32 2.82 1.67
N THR A 134 6.35 4.16 1.70
CA THR A 134 6.43 4.94 2.94
C THR A 134 5.28 5.95 3.09
N PRO A 135 4.00 5.54 2.98
CA PRO A 135 2.91 6.48 3.18
C PRO A 135 2.88 6.98 4.63
N LEU A 136 2.50 8.25 4.82
CA LEU A 136 2.23 8.84 6.13
C LEU A 136 0.91 8.31 6.70
N ARG A 137 -0.02 7.94 5.83
CA ARG A 137 -1.30 7.31 6.17
C ARG A 137 -1.88 6.62 4.95
N ASP A 138 -2.11 5.33 5.07
CA ASP A 138 -2.77 4.53 4.03
C ASP A 138 -3.60 3.41 4.67
N GLY A 139 -4.87 3.31 4.34
CA GLY A 139 -5.75 2.29 4.91
C GLY A 139 -5.41 0.85 4.51
N MET A 140 -4.62 0.66 3.44
CA MET A 140 -4.25 -0.67 2.94
C MET A 140 -2.84 -0.64 2.32
N ASN A 141 -2.67 -0.06 1.15
CA ASN A 141 -1.55 -0.08 0.22
C ASN A 141 -1.42 -1.40 -0.56
N LEU A 142 -2.01 -1.42 -1.76
CA LEU A 142 -1.96 -2.60 -2.63
C LEU A 142 -0.60 -2.74 -3.33
N VAL A 143 0.12 -1.64 -3.58
CA VAL A 143 1.45 -1.64 -4.21
C VAL A 143 2.44 -2.54 -3.47
N ALA A 144 2.45 -2.49 -2.14
CA ALA A 144 3.27 -3.37 -1.31
C ALA A 144 2.93 -4.86 -1.55
N LYS A 145 1.64 -5.18 -1.65
CA LYS A 145 1.16 -6.55 -1.91
C LYS A 145 1.48 -7.01 -3.33
N GLU A 146 1.31 -6.13 -4.31
CA GLU A 146 1.61 -6.39 -5.72
C GLU A 146 3.10 -6.67 -5.92
N TYR A 147 3.97 -5.85 -5.32
CA TYR A 147 5.41 -6.09 -5.34
C TYR A 147 5.78 -7.47 -4.77
N VAL A 148 5.33 -7.79 -3.57
CA VAL A 148 5.62 -9.08 -2.92
C VAL A 148 5.12 -10.25 -3.76
N ALA A 149 3.91 -10.16 -4.32
CA ALA A 149 3.34 -11.21 -5.15
C ALA A 149 4.13 -11.43 -6.45
N THR A 150 4.71 -10.35 -7.02
CA THR A 150 5.47 -10.42 -8.27
C THR A 150 6.86 -11.06 -8.12
N LYS A 151 7.41 -11.08 -6.89
CA LYS A 151 8.74 -11.61 -6.57
C LYS A 151 8.76 -13.14 -6.40
N CYS A 152 8.12 -13.90 -7.30
CA CYS A 152 8.04 -15.37 -7.19
C CYS A 152 9.40 -16.07 -7.25
N ASP A 153 10.27 -15.69 -8.20
CA ASP A 153 11.56 -16.36 -8.48
C ASP A 153 12.76 -15.44 -8.28
N ASN A 154 12.53 -14.23 -7.80
CA ASN A 154 13.54 -13.19 -7.76
C ASN A 154 13.65 -12.61 -6.34
N PRO A 155 14.86 -12.43 -5.79
CA PRO A 155 15.02 -11.82 -4.48
C PRO A 155 14.56 -10.36 -4.49
N GLY A 156 14.27 -9.83 -3.32
CA GLY A 156 13.89 -8.44 -3.14
C GLY A 156 13.47 -8.14 -1.72
N VAL A 157 13.46 -6.87 -1.37
CA VAL A 157 13.13 -6.39 -0.03
C VAL A 157 11.98 -5.39 -0.10
N LEU A 158 11.01 -5.54 0.80
CA LEU A 158 9.97 -4.55 1.01
C LEU A 158 10.32 -3.70 2.24
N ILE A 159 10.45 -2.38 2.03
CA ILE A 159 10.48 -1.38 3.10
C ILE A 159 9.08 -0.78 3.15
N LEU A 160 8.40 -0.90 4.29
CA LEU A 160 6.98 -0.55 4.43
C LEU A 160 6.75 0.34 5.64
N SER A 161 6.02 1.43 5.44
CA SER A 161 5.55 2.27 6.55
C SER A 161 4.64 1.48 7.50
N GLU A 162 4.89 1.60 8.81
CA GLU A 162 4.00 1.11 9.86
C GLU A 162 2.59 1.74 9.82
N MET A 163 2.46 2.90 9.14
CA MET A 163 1.19 3.61 8.95
C MET A 163 0.38 3.08 7.76
N ALA A 164 0.86 2.06 7.04
CA ALA A 164 0.12 1.36 5.99
C ALA A 164 -0.65 0.17 6.59
N GLY A 165 -1.93 0.04 6.25
CA GLY A 165 -2.75 -1.10 6.70
C GLY A 165 -2.20 -2.45 6.27
N ALA A 166 -1.45 -2.51 5.17
CA ALA A 166 -0.75 -3.71 4.72
C ALA A 166 0.36 -4.17 5.67
N ALA A 167 0.91 -3.30 6.54
CA ALA A 167 1.96 -3.63 7.49
C ALA A 167 1.53 -4.71 8.51
N VAL A 168 0.24 -4.77 8.82
CA VAL A 168 -0.33 -5.80 9.71
C VAL A 168 -0.27 -7.20 9.08
N GLU A 169 -0.34 -7.28 7.76
CA GLU A 169 -0.30 -8.55 7.02
C GLU A 169 1.13 -8.90 6.58
N LEU A 170 1.92 -7.88 6.19
CA LEU A 170 3.28 -8.03 5.64
C LEU A 170 4.35 -7.80 6.72
N THR A 171 4.30 -8.60 7.78
CA THR A 171 5.13 -8.43 8.99
C THR A 171 6.61 -8.69 8.78
N ASP A 172 6.98 -9.43 7.72
CA ASP A 172 8.38 -9.70 7.35
C ASP A 172 9.02 -8.56 6.50
N ALA A 173 8.28 -7.49 6.19
CA ALA A 173 8.84 -6.26 5.62
C ALA A 173 9.73 -5.54 6.65
N ILE A 174 10.69 -4.75 6.17
CA ILE A 174 11.38 -3.78 7.03
C ILE A 174 10.38 -2.66 7.31
N GLN A 175 9.82 -2.63 8.53
CA GLN A 175 8.85 -1.63 8.92
C GLN A 175 9.55 -0.39 9.47
N ILE A 176 9.07 0.79 9.03
CA ILE A 176 9.65 2.09 9.41
C ILE A 176 8.58 3.10 9.76
N ASN A 177 8.95 4.09 10.58
CA ASN A 177 8.18 5.31 10.73
C ASN A 177 8.48 6.24 9.54
N PRO A 178 7.50 6.58 8.70
CA PRO A 178 7.74 7.39 7.49
C PRO A 178 8.09 8.85 7.78
N ASN A 179 7.92 9.32 9.03
CA ASN A 179 8.32 10.67 9.44
C ASN A 179 9.78 10.75 9.90
N ASP A 180 10.44 9.61 10.05
CA ASP A 180 11.81 9.50 10.52
C ASP A 180 12.74 9.22 9.32
N THR A 181 13.46 10.25 8.89
CA THR A 181 14.38 10.16 7.74
C THR A 181 15.56 9.26 8.00
N GLU A 182 16.02 9.17 9.26
CA GLU A 182 17.11 8.28 9.67
C GLU A 182 16.67 6.81 9.60
N GLN A 183 15.42 6.49 10.01
CA GLN A 183 14.90 5.15 9.83
C GLN A 183 14.76 4.76 8.35
N ILE A 184 14.39 5.69 7.46
CA ILE A 184 14.35 5.43 6.01
C ILE A 184 15.75 5.12 5.47
N GLU A 185 16.75 5.92 5.84
CA GLU A 185 18.15 5.71 5.50
C GLU A 185 18.63 4.33 5.96
N ASN A 186 18.50 4.04 7.25
CA ASN A 186 18.95 2.77 7.85
C ASN A 186 18.23 1.56 7.21
N ALA A 187 16.95 1.69 6.87
CA ALA A 187 16.21 0.62 6.20
C ALA A 187 16.72 0.38 4.77
N ILE A 188 17.12 1.42 4.05
CA ILE A 188 17.73 1.28 2.72
C ILE A 188 19.07 0.54 2.84
N CYS A 189 19.93 0.92 3.78
CA CYS A 189 21.19 0.24 4.03
C CYS A 189 20.97 -1.25 4.38
N GLN A 190 20.08 -1.51 5.35
CA GLN A 190 19.73 -2.87 5.76
C GLN A 190 19.20 -3.70 4.57
N ALA A 191 18.38 -3.12 3.70
CA ALA A 191 17.85 -3.80 2.54
C ALA A 191 18.90 -4.13 1.49
N LEU A 192 19.88 -3.22 1.26
CA LEU A 192 20.98 -3.41 0.32
C LEU A 192 21.98 -4.45 0.79
N GLU A 193 22.19 -4.55 2.10
CA GLU A 193 23.13 -5.49 2.73
C GLU A 193 22.50 -6.85 3.05
N MET A 194 21.15 -6.98 2.95
CA MET A 194 20.42 -8.19 3.32
C MET A 194 20.84 -9.37 2.43
N PRO A 195 21.27 -10.51 3.01
CA PRO A 195 21.62 -11.70 2.24
C PRO A 195 20.43 -12.20 1.39
N GLU A 196 20.72 -12.66 0.18
CA GLU A 196 19.68 -13.12 -0.77
C GLU A 196 18.78 -14.21 -0.18
N GLU A 197 19.35 -15.11 0.62
CA GLU A 197 18.61 -16.17 1.28
C GLU A 197 17.58 -15.62 2.28
N GLU A 198 17.94 -14.58 3.03
CA GLU A 198 17.02 -13.90 3.94
C GLU A 198 15.91 -13.17 3.19
N GLN A 199 16.27 -12.49 2.07
CA GLN A 199 15.28 -11.82 1.21
C GLN A 199 14.23 -12.83 0.73
N LYS A 200 14.65 -14.00 0.23
CA LYS A 200 13.77 -15.07 -0.24
C LYS A 200 12.88 -15.62 0.86
N GLN A 201 13.42 -15.87 2.04
CA GLN A 201 12.65 -16.38 3.19
C GLN A 201 11.58 -15.39 3.65
N ARG A 202 11.89 -14.10 3.72
CA ARG A 202 10.95 -13.04 4.07
C ARG A 202 9.83 -12.92 3.02
N LEU A 203 10.19 -12.93 1.73
CA LEU A 203 9.21 -12.91 0.64
C LEU A 203 8.29 -14.12 0.67
N GLN A 204 8.80 -15.33 0.85
CA GLN A 204 8.00 -16.56 0.91
C GLN A 204 6.97 -16.52 2.05
N ARG A 205 7.35 -16.02 3.23
CA ARG A 205 6.41 -15.86 4.35
C ARG A 205 5.30 -14.86 4.02
N MET A 206 5.63 -13.71 3.47
CA MET A 206 4.63 -12.72 3.03
C MET A 206 3.74 -13.24 1.89
N GLN A 207 4.30 -13.94 0.90
CA GLN A 207 3.56 -14.57 -0.19
C GLN A 207 2.59 -15.64 0.29
N SER A 208 2.96 -16.42 1.30
CA SER A 208 2.07 -17.43 1.88
C SER A 208 0.80 -16.80 2.48
N ILE A 209 0.91 -15.61 3.06
CA ILE A 209 -0.23 -14.85 3.57
C ILE A 209 -1.08 -14.31 2.41
N LEU A 210 -0.43 -13.70 1.41
CA LEU A 210 -1.13 -13.08 0.27
C LEU A 210 -1.86 -14.11 -0.61
N SER A 211 -1.32 -15.32 -0.76
CA SER A 211 -1.96 -16.39 -1.52
C SER A 211 -3.30 -16.84 -0.95
N VAL A 212 -3.49 -16.69 0.38
CA VAL A 212 -4.74 -17.01 1.09
C VAL A 212 -5.64 -15.78 1.16
N GLN A 213 -5.09 -14.58 1.39
CA GLN A 213 -5.84 -13.32 1.55
C GLN A 213 -6.11 -12.62 0.21
N THR A 214 -6.68 -13.37 -0.75
CA THR A 214 -6.96 -12.87 -2.09
C THR A 214 -8.16 -11.91 -2.15
N VAL A 215 -8.30 -11.20 -3.28
CA VAL A 215 -9.48 -10.35 -3.54
C VAL A 215 -10.78 -11.16 -3.53
N ASN A 216 -10.76 -12.40 -4.03
CA ASN A 216 -11.92 -13.28 -4.06
C ASN A 216 -12.35 -13.68 -2.66
N LYS A 217 -11.40 -14.05 -1.80
CA LYS A 217 -11.69 -14.33 -0.39
C LYS A 217 -12.25 -13.11 0.32
N TRP A 218 -11.63 -11.95 0.15
CA TRP A 218 -12.12 -10.69 0.74
C TRP A 218 -13.56 -10.39 0.30
N ALA A 219 -13.88 -10.54 -0.98
CA ALA A 219 -15.23 -10.32 -1.51
C ALA A 219 -16.25 -11.31 -0.91
N ALA A 220 -15.88 -12.59 -0.80
CA ALA A 220 -16.73 -13.60 -0.19
C ALA A 220 -16.99 -13.30 1.29
N ASP A 221 -15.95 -12.97 2.06
CA ASP A 221 -16.05 -12.62 3.47
C ASP A 221 -16.93 -11.38 3.67
N PHE A 222 -16.77 -10.35 2.83
CA PHE A 222 -17.60 -9.14 2.86
C PHE A 222 -19.07 -9.44 2.61
N VAL A 223 -19.39 -10.24 1.59
CA VAL A 223 -20.79 -10.63 1.27
C VAL A 223 -21.40 -11.46 2.40
N ASN A 224 -20.64 -12.37 2.99
CA ASN A 224 -21.08 -13.19 4.12
C ASN A 224 -21.42 -12.32 5.34
N GLU A 225 -20.54 -11.36 5.68
CA GLU A 225 -20.78 -10.44 6.80
C GLU A 225 -21.96 -9.50 6.55
N LEU A 226 -22.11 -9.03 5.30
CA LEU A 226 -23.27 -8.23 4.90
C LEU A 226 -24.57 -9.01 5.10
N ASN A 227 -24.63 -10.27 4.64
CA ASN A 227 -25.80 -11.13 4.79
C ASN A 227 -26.10 -11.41 6.27
N ALA A 228 -25.09 -11.70 7.08
CA ALA A 228 -25.25 -11.89 8.53
C ALA A 228 -25.80 -10.63 9.21
N THR A 229 -25.31 -9.45 8.82
CA THR A 229 -25.79 -8.16 9.33
C THR A 229 -27.22 -7.89 8.89
N CYS A 230 -27.61 -8.18 7.65
CA CYS A 230 -28.98 -8.06 7.15
C CYS A 230 -29.93 -8.97 7.95
N MET A 231 -29.56 -10.23 8.17
CA MET A 231 -30.37 -11.17 8.98
C MET A 231 -30.55 -10.67 10.41
N LYS A 232 -29.48 -10.16 11.04
CA LYS A 232 -29.54 -9.58 12.38
C LYS A 232 -30.47 -8.36 12.44
N ASN A 233 -30.40 -7.48 11.45
CA ASN A 233 -31.27 -6.31 11.35
C ASN A 233 -32.73 -6.71 11.13
N ASP A 234 -33.01 -7.74 10.32
CA ASP A 234 -34.38 -8.23 10.13
C ASP A 234 -34.94 -8.86 11.41
N MET A 235 -34.14 -9.55 12.20
CA MET A 235 -34.55 -10.05 13.52
C MET A 235 -34.86 -8.88 14.48
N LEU A 236 -34.07 -7.79 14.44
CA LEU A 236 -34.32 -6.59 15.24
C LEU A 236 -35.58 -5.86 14.78
N ARG A 237 -35.82 -5.77 13.46
CA ARG A 237 -37.05 -5.21 12.89
C ARG A 237 -38.30 -5.97 13.34
N LYS A 238 -38.24 -7.32 13.39
CA LYS A 238 -39.34 -8.16 13.88
C LYS A 238 -39.66 -7.93 15.36
N LYS A 239 -38.70 -7.44 16.15
CA LYS A 239 -38.89 -7.07 17.56
C LYS A 239 -39.45 -5.68 17.75
N ARG A 240 -39.54 -4.84 16.71
CA ARG A 240 -40.14 -3.50 16.81
C ARG A 240 -41.67 -3.62 16.96
N ILE A 241 -42.19 -2.86 17.90
CA ILE A 241 -43.64 -2.75 18.10
C ILE A 241 -44.24 -2.03 16.87
N VAL A 242 -45.03 -2.74 16.07
CA VAL A 242 -45.72 -2.16 14.90
C VAL A 242 -46.92 -1.35 15.30
N ALA A 243 -47.38 -0.42 14.43
CA ALA A 243 -48.47 0.48 14.70
C ALA A 243 -49.77 -0.24 15.16
N ALA A 244 -50.05 -1.42 14.58
CA ALA A 244 -51.20 -2.25 14.99
C ALA A 244 -51.06 -2.75 16.45
N THR A 245 -49.89 -3.14 16.86
CA THR A 245 -49.60 -3.56 18.24
C THR A 245 -49.73 -2.37 19.20
N ILE A 246 -49.23 -1.19 18.81
CA ILE A 246 -49.38 0.04 19.59
C ILE A 246 -50.89 0.38 19.79
N ALA A 247 -51.69 0.26 18.72
CA ALA A 247 -53.12 0.49 18.79
C ALA A 247 -53.83 -0.49 19.75
N GLN A 248 -53.45 -1.78 19.70
CA GLN A 248 -53.98 -2.78 20.63
C GLN A 248 -53.57 -2.50 22.09
N ILE A 249 -52.30 -2.12 22.33
CA ILE A 249 -51.82 -1.74 23.66
C ILE A 249 -52.60 -0.56 24.18
N LYS A 250 -52.80 0.50 23.38
CA LYS A 250 -53.58 1.69 23.75
C LYS A 250 -55.01 1.31 24.08
N LEU A 251 -55.67 0.47 23.28
CA LEU A 251 -57.05 0.02 23.51
C LEU A 251 -57.15 -0.73 24.87
N LYS A 252 -56.27 -1.71 25.10
CA LYS A 252 -56.23 -2.49 26.35
C LYS A 252 -55.94 -1.60 27.55
N TYR A 253 -55.00 -0.64 27.40
CA TYR A 253 -54.69 0.33 28.45
C TYR A 253 -55.88 1.19 28.83
N ASN A 254 -56.61 1.67 27.83
CA ASN A 254 -57.82 2.50 28.07
C ASN A 254 -58.97 1.73 28.70
N GLN A 255 -59.12 0.44 28.41
CA GLN A 255 -60.19 -0.43 28.95
C GLN A 255 -59.85 -1.03 30.33
N ALA A 256 -58.60 -0.99 30.76
CA ALA A 256 -58.20 -1.57 32.02
C ALA A 256 -58.70 -0.77 33.21
N LYS A 257 -59.31 -1.47 34.19
CA LYS A 257 -59.75 -0.85 35.46
C LYS A 257 -58.59 -0.51 36.41
N GLN A 258 -57.52 -1.28 36.33
CA GLN A 258 -56.28 -1.02 37.09
C GLN A 258 -55.10 -1.11 36.13
N ARG A 259 -54.06 -0.28 36.35
CA ARG A 259 -52.89 -0.17 35.50
C ARG A 259 -51.63 -0.24 36.33
N LEU A 260 -50.68 -1.06 35.86
CA LEU A 260 -49.31 -1.08 36.34
C LEU A 260 -48.39 -0.78 35.17
N ILE A 261 -47.58 0.24 35.29
CA ILE A 261 -46.53 0.60 34.30
C ILE A 261 -45.20 0.30 34.93
N LEU A 262 -44.44 -0.60 34.30
CA LEU A 262 -43.07 -0.88 34.64
C LEU A 262 -42.20 -0.14 33.62
N LEU A 263 -41.37 0.76 34.09
CA LEU A 263 -40.42 1.50 33.26
C LEU A 263 -39.00 1.01 33.60
N ASP A 264 -38.26 0.68 32.54
CA ASP A 264 -36.84 0.43 32.67
C ASP A 264 -36.12 1.75 32.87
N TYR A 265 -35.13 1.79 33.78
CA TYR A 265 -34.39 3.00 34.15
C TYR A 265 -33.34 3.38 33.10
N ASP A 266 -32.81 2.42 32.33
CA ASP A 266 -31.72 2.62 31.37
C ASP A 266 -32.13 3.34 30.08
N GLY A 267 -33.37 3.75 29.95
CA GLY A 267 -33.79 4.74 28.94
C GLY A 267 -33.54 4.37 27.48
N THR A 268 -33.56 3.10 27.11
CA THR A 268 -33.36 2.63 25.73
C THR A 268 -34.61 2.77 24.87
#